data_6437679be4c58c5f0d628dcb35c99960
#
_entry.id   6437679be4c58c5f0d628dcb35c99960
#
_cell.length_a   1.000
_cell.length_b   1.000
_cell.length_c   1.000
_cell.angle_alpha   90.00
_cell.angle_beta   90.00
_cell.angle_gamma   90.00
#
_symmetry.space_group_name_H-M   'P 1'
#
loop_
_entity.id
_entity.type
_entity.pdbx_description
1 polymer ?
#
loop_
_entity_poly.entity_id
_entity_poly.type
_entity_poly.pdbx_seq_one_letter_code
_entity_poly.pdbx_strand_id
1 'polypeptide(L)'
;MTLPASLPWIEKLIAAQSISQTSNRPVLDLLAAEFEAHGLTPHYTYSEDGERANLFVTVPAADGGRDGGVVLSGHTDVVPVEGQAWTVTDPFTPLVKDGRLYGRGASDMKSFIGSAMWLLPQLLEAEPARPVHFAFSYDEEIGCVGAPAMVRDFKARGINPDFAVIGEPSMMQVISAHKGAHRGQVTFKGIAKHASLGPHGVNALAQAAEFITFFEQLAGTWRAEGPFDEGFVVPYSTGGVNFARGGIQYNIVGEHVVLEYDFRTVPQMTTDEVLALVEAKIADDLLPALKARAADAEALAGAAPGEFVDAVGITHELLAAVPALGTADGAEIIALANEWAGRPGSVEAQKVTYGTEAGQFALYGGVQAVVCGPGDIAQAHTPNEWIELAQIEACDRFMLKVLEWASQE
;
A
#
# COMPACT_ATOMS: atom_id res chain seq x y z
N MET A 1 -19.54 -8.37 -29.64
CA MET A 1 -19.18 -7.41 -28.59
C MET A 1 -18.15 -6.46 -29.18
N THR A 2 -18.35 -5.19 -29.08
CA THR A 2 -17.29 -4.20 -29.33
C THR A 2 -16.25 -4.34 -28.20
N LEU A 3 -14.98 -4.26 -28.54
CA LEU A 3 -13.92 -4.27 -27.53
C LEU A 3 -13.86 -2.90 -26.82
N PRO A 4 -13.48 -2.85 -25.51
CA PRO A 4 -13.27 -1.60 -24.79
C PRO A 4 -12.27 -0.70 -25.54
N ALA A 5 -12.52 0.61 -25.51
CA ALA A 5 -11.69 1.55 -26.25
C ALA A 5 -10.26 1.70 -25.67
N SER A 6 -10.11 1.50 -24.36
CA SER A 6 -8.85 1.53 -23.65
C SER A 6 -8.02 0.24 -23.80
N LEU A 7 -8.59 -0.85 -24.34
CA LEU A 7 -7.95 -2.16 -24.42
C LEU A 7 -6.53 -2.13 -25.03
N PRO A 8 -6.25 -1.38 -26.11
CA PRO A 8 -4.89 -1.32 -26.66
C PRO A 8 -3.84 -0.76 -25.70
N TRP A 9 -4.24 0.16 -24.81
CA TRP A 9 -3.37 0.67 -23.74
C TRP A 9 -3.11 -0.40 -22.69
N ILE A 10 -4.16 -1.10 -22.26
CA ILE A 10 -4.08 -2.14 -21.23
C ILE A 10 -3.15 -3.28 -21.71
N GLU A 11 -3.30 -3.72 -22.97
CA GLU A 11 -2.43 -4.75 -23.56
C GLU A 11 -0.96 -4.33 -23.58
N LYS A 12 -0.65 -3.08 -23.94
CA LYS A 12 0.72 -2.54 -23.90
C LYS A 12 1.28 -2.53 -22.47
N LEU A 13 0.47 -2.12 -21.49
CA LEU A 13 0.89 -2.04 -20.09
C LEU A 13 1.12 -3.43 -19.49
N ILE A 14 0.28 -4.42 -19.80
CA ILE A 14 0.49 -5.82 -19.37
C ILE A 14 1.78 -6.37 -19.98
N ALA A 15 2.02 -6.14 -21.28
CA ALA A 15 3.23 -6.61 -21.95
C ALA A 15 4.52 -5.97 -21.43
N ALA A 16 4.43 -4.75 -20.92
CA ALA A 16 5.53 -4.06 -20.24
C ALA A 16 5.68 -4.59 -18.80
N GLN A 17 6.65 -5.48 -18.59
CA GLN A 17 6.91 -6.12 -17.31
C GLN A 17 7.37 -5.09 -16.27
N SER A 18 6.80 -5.18 -15.06
CA SER A 18 7.10 -4.29 -13.94
C SER A 18 6.81 -5.02 -12.61
N ILE A 19 7.53 -6.11 -12.37
CA ILE A 19 7.39 -6.87 -11.11
C ILE A 19 7.92 -6.01 -9.96
N SER A 20 7.20 -6.00 -8.83
CA SER A 20 7.59 -5.26 -7.62
C SER A 20 9.05 -5.52 -7.24
N GLN A 21 9.72 -4.51 -6.72
CA GLN A 21 11.16 -4.49 -6.42
C GLN A 21 12.09 -4.62 -7.64
N THR A 22 11.55 -4.67 -8.86
CA THR A 22 12.35 -4.55 -10.08
C THR A 22 12.06 -3.22 -10.78
N SER A 23 12.82 -2.88 -11.81
CA SER A 23 12.62 -1.62 -12.53
C SER A 23 11.23 -1.55 -13.20
N ASN A 24 10.46 -0.49 -12.91
CA ASN A 24 9.20 -0.19 -13.58
C ASN A 24 9.36 0.73 -14.80
N ARG A 25 10.60 1.03 -15.20
CA ARG A 25 10.92 1.88 -16.36
C ARG A 25 10.21 1.46 -17.65
N PRO A 26 10.08 0.17 -17.99
CA PRO A 26 9.37 -0.22 -19.21
C PRO A 26 7.93 0.31 -19.29
N VAL A 27 7.22 0.37 -18.16
CA VAL A 27 5.88 0.95 -18.08
C VAL A 27 5.94 2.48 -18.10
N LEU A 28 6.82 3.08 -17.29
CA LEU A 28 6.93 4.53 -17.21
C LEU A 28 7.34 5.18 -18.54
N ASP A 29 8.24 4.55 -19.29
CA ASP A 29 8.71 5.08 -20.57
C ASP A 29 7.57 5.09 -21.62
N LEU A 30 6.64 4.11 -21.57
CA LEU A 30 5.43 4.13 -22.41
C LEU A 30 4.48 5.28 -22.02
N LEU A 31 4.24 5.46 -20.72
CA LEU A 31 3.36 6.50 -20.21
C LEU A 31 3.93 7.90 -20.47
N ALA A 32 5.21 8.08 -20.14
CA ALA A 32 5.89 9.36 -20.32
C ALA A 32 5.93 9.80 -21.78
N ALA A 33 6.25 8.88 -22.70
CA ALA A 33 6.29 9.18 -24.13
C ALA A 33 4.94 9.72 -24.66
N GLU A 34 3.81 9.19 -24.16
CA GLU A 34 2.50 9.69 -24.55
C GLU A 34 2.23 11.09 -23.99
N PHE A 35 2.53 11.34 -22.72
CA PHE A 35 2.39 12.68 -22.14
C PHE A 35 3.27 13.71 -22.86
N GLU A 36 4.53 13.37 -23.14
CA GLU A 36 5.46 14.22 -23.83
C GLU A 36 5.04 14.49 -25.28
N ALA A 37 4.48 13.49 -25.99
CA ALA A 37 3.95 13.66 -27.34
C ALA A 37 2.81 14.68 -27.39
N HIS A 38 2.09 14.85 -26.29
CA HIS A 38 1.05 15.86 -26.12
C HIS A 38 1.54 17.17 -25.46
N GLY A 39 2.84 17.37 -25.30
CA GLY A 39 3.43 18.59 -24.73
C GLY A 39 3.31 18.74 -23.22
N LEU A 40 2.94 17.65 -22.53
CA LEU A 40 2.91 17.62 -21.07
C LEU A 40 4.27 17.19 -20.50
N THR A 41 4.58 17.67 -19.29
CA THR A 41 5.86 17.38 -18.64
C THR A 41 5.67 16.40 -17.50
N PRO A 42 6.18 15.16 -17.61
CA PRO A 42 6.19 14.22 -16.51
C PRO A 42 7.15 14.63 -15.39
N HIS A 43 6.71 14.47 -14.15
CA HIS A 43 7.53 14.62 -12.95
C HIS A 43 7.77 13.27 -12.31
N TYR A 44 9.01 13.01 -11.91
CA TYR A 44 9.42 11.73 -11.34
C TYR A 44 9.88 11.90 -9.90
N THR A 45 9.53 10.93 -9.06
CA THR A 45 10.16 10.72 -7.75
C THR A 45 10.74 9.32 -7.73
N TYR A 46 12.05 9.23 -7.48
CA TYR A 46 12.81 7.98 -7.59
C TYR A 46 12.90 7.25 -6.25
N SER A 47 13.01 5.91 -6.31
CA SER A 47 13.47 5.10 -5.20
C SER A 47 14.92 5.46 -4.82
N GLU A 48 15.37 5.06 -3.62
CA GLU A 48 16.72 5.37 -3.14
C GLU A 48 17.84 4.86 -4.06
N ASP A 49 17.62 3.69 -4.68
CA ASP A 49 18.55 3.09 -5.65
C ASP A 49 18.45 3.69 -7.07
N GLY A 50 17.41 4.51 -7.34
CA GLY A 50 17.16 5.12 -8.64
C GLY A 50 16.59 4.19 -9.71
N GLU A 51 16.36 2.91 -9.38
CA GLU A 51 15.90 1.89 -10.35
C GLU A 51 14.40 1.94 -10.63
N ARG A 52 13.64 2.49 -9.70
CA ARG A 52 12.17 2.63 -9.78
C ARG A 52 11.78 4.07 -9.62
N ALA A 53 10.64 4.45 -10.17
CA ALA A 53 10.13 5.80 -10.00
C ALA A 53 8.61 5.84 -10.02
N ASN A 54 8.06 6.87 -9.36
CA ASN A 54 6.71 7.33 -9.62
C ASN A 54 6.71 8.30 -10.79
N LEU A 55 5.57 8.43 -11.43
CA LEU A 55 5.31 9.43 -12.46
C LEU A 55 4.07 10.22 -12.10
N PHE A 56 4.17 11.56 -12.14
CA PHE A 56 3.07 12.47 -11.92
C PHE A 56 2.96 13.47 -13.08
N VAL A 57 1.75 13.66 -13.62
CA VAL A 57 1.48 14.59 -14.71
C VAL A 57 0.18 15.33 -14.45
N THR A 58 0.12 16.62 -14.75
CA THR A 58 -1.10 17.42 -14.71
C THR A 58 -1.50 17.84 -16.12
N VAL A 59 -2.73 17.51 -16.51
CA VAL A 59 -3.45 18.24 -17.57
C VAL A 59 -4.04 19.48 -16.92
N PRO A 60 -3.55 20.69 -17.26
CA PRO A 60 -4.03 21.91 -16.61
C PRO A 60 -5.46 22.25 -17.04
N ALA A 61 -6.12 23.08 -16.26
CA ALA A 61 -7.36 23.71 -16.69
C ALA A 61 -7.12 24.64 -17.89
N ALA A 62 -8.20 25.00 -18.61
CA ALA A 62 -8.14 25.85 -19.80
C ALA A 62 -7.47 27.23 -19.56
N ASP A 63 -7.53 27.75 -18.35
CA ASP A 63 -6.85 28.98 -17.90
C ASP A 63 -5.36 28.76 -17.54
N GLY A 64 -4.86 27.54 -17.62
CA GLY A 64 -3.52 27.13 -17.21
C GLY A 64 -3.39 26.75 -15.74
N GLY A 65 -4.49 26.78 -14.96
CA GLY A 65 -4.53 26.39 -13.55
C GLY A 65 -4.16 24.93 -13.34
N ARG A 66 -3.46 24.64 -12.22
CA ARG A 66 -3.01 23.30 -11.86
C ARG A 66 -3.41 22.92 -10.43
N ASP A 67 -4.14 23.78 -9.75
CA ASP A 67 -4.61 23.59 -8.37
C ASP A 67 -6.06 23.10 -8.38
N GLY A 68 -6.45 22.28 -7.43
CA GLY A 68 -7.77 21.66 -7.42
C GLY A 68 -7.87 20.44 -8.34
N GLY A 69 -9.11 20.07 -8.72
CA GLY A 69 -9.38 18.99 -9.65
C GLY A 69 -9.26 17.60 -9.04
N VAL A 70 -9.01 16.59 -9.88
CA VAL A 70 -9.00 15.17 -9.48
C VAL A 70 -7.71 14.47 -9.88
N VAL A 71 -7.19 13.63 -8.97
CA VAL A 71 -6.12 12.68 -9.26
C VAL A 71 -6.71 11.34 -9.68
N LEU A 72 -6.25 10.79 -10.79
CA LEU A 72 -6.42 9.41 -11.20
C LEU A 72 -5.13 8.66 -10.86
N SER A 73 -5.18 7.81 -9.82
CA SER A 73 -3.99 7.13 -9.31
C SER A 73 -4.05 5.62 -9.51
N GLY A 74 -2.88 5.03 -9.80
CA GLY A 74 -2.69 3.60 -9.87
C GLY A 74 -1.23 3.20 -9.77
N HIS A 75 -0.98 1.98 -9.29
CA HIS A 75 0.37 1.44 -9.24
C HIS A 75 0.78 0.75 -10.54
N THR A 76 2.04 0.88 -10.89
CA THR A 76 2.60 0.32 -12.13
C THR A 76 3.19 -1.07 -11.96
N ASP A 77 3.51 -1.45 -10.73
CA ASP A 77 4.09 -2.76 -10.42
C ASP A 77 3.02 -3.85 -10.32
N VAL A 78 3.47 -5.07 -10.32
CA VAL A 78 2.63 -6.27 -10.18
C VAL A 78 3.38 -7.32 -9.34
N VAL A 79 2.64 -8.17 -8.63
CA VAL A 79 3.24 -9.26 -7.85
C VAL A 79 4.03 -10.25 -8.73
N PRO A 80 5.06 -10.92 -8.18
CA PRO A 80 5.83 -11.96 -8.87
C PRO A 80 4.94 -13.09 -9.41
N VAL A 81 5.40 -13.72 -10.49
CA VAL A 81 4.71 -14.83 -11.19
C VAL A 81 5.43 -16.17 -11.03
N GLU A 82 6.63 -16.16 -10.46
CA GLU A 82 7.44 -17.36 -10.25
C GLU A 82 6.71 -18.39 -9.40
N GLY A 83 6.74 -19.65 -9.83
CA GLY A 83 6.08 -20.75 -9.14
C GLY A 83 4.56 -20.82 -9.32
N GLN A 84 3.96 -19.89 -10.05
CA GLN A 84 2.54 -19.90 -10.38
C GLN A 84 2.28 -20.69 -11.69
N ALA A 85 1.19 -21.48 -11.73
CA ALA A 85 0.80 -22.26 -12.88
C ALA A 85 -0.08 -21.44 -13.84
N TRP A 86 0.55 -20.77 -14.80
CA TRP A 86 -0.16 -20.07 -15.88
C TRP A 86 -0.48 -21.04 -17.01
N THR A 87 -1.77 -21.25 -17.30
CA THR A 87 -2.25 -22.29 -18.24
C THR A 87 -3.10 -21.71 -19.38
N VAL A 88 -3.55 -20.46 -19.27
CA VAL A 88 -4.39 -19.81 -20.29
C VAL A 88 -3.52 -19.00 -21.26
N THR A 89 -2.56 -18.26 -20.74
CA THR A 89 -1.57 -17.47 -21.48
C THR A 89 -0.33 -17.29 -20.61
N ASP A 90 0.79 -16.84 -21.19
CA ASP A 90 1.94 -16.37 -20.41
C ASP A 90 1.56 -15.08 -19.66
N PRO A 91 2.05 -14.87 -18.43
CA PRO A 91 1.63 -13.76 -17.58
C PRO A 91 1.66 -12.38 -18.24
N PHE A 92 2.64 -12.12 -19.08
CA PHE A 92 2.85 -10.83 -19.75
C PHE A 92 2.49 -10.86 -21.25
N THR A 93 1.74 -11.88 -21.68
CA THR A 93 1.16 -11.97 -23.02
C THR A 93 -0.36 -11.81 -22.89
N PRO A 94 -0.89 -10.58 -23.03
CA PRO A 94 -2.32 -10.32 -22.85
C PRO A 94 -3.14 -11.11 -23.86
N LEU A 95 -4.21 -11.74 -23.39
CA LEU A 95 -5.08 -12.57 -24.22
C LEU A 95 -6.55 -12.28 -23.95
N VAL A 96 -7.26 -11.80 -24.97
CA VAL A 96 -8.73 -11.70 -24.90
C VAL A 96 -9.35 -13.05 -25.27
N LYS A 97 -10.11 -13.61 -24.34
CA LYS A 97 -10.81 -14.89 -24.54
C LYS A 97 -12.09 -14.93 -23.70
N ASP A 98 -13.16 -15.42 -24.30
CA ASP A 98 -14.47 -15.66 -23.62
C ASP A 98 -15.00 -14.43 -22.82
N GLY A 99 -14.85 -13.21 -23.39
CA GLY A 99 -15.30 -11.98 -22.76
C GLY A 99 -14.39 -11.44 -21.65
N ARG A 100 -13.18 -11.98 -21.52
CA ARG A 100 -12.17 -11.64 -20.51
C ARG A 100 -10.84 -11.28 -21.15
N LEU A 101 -10.10 -10.39 -20.48
CA LEU A 101 -8.70 -10.14 -20.75
C LEU A 101 -7.86 -10.84 -19.69
N TYR A 102 -6.97 -11.73 -20.11
CA TYR A 102 -6.04 -12.46 -19.25
C TYR A 102 -4.66 -11.83 -19.31
N GLY A 103 -3.99 -11.75 -18.16
CA GLY A 103 -2.62 -11.27 -18.01
C GLY A 103 -2.35 -10.79 -16.59
N ARG A 104 -1.09 -10.81 -16.13
CA ARG A 104 -0.70 -10.26 -14.84
C ARG A 104 -0.86 -8.73 -14.84
N GLY A 105 -1.58 -8.19 -13.87
CA GLY A 105 -1.95 -6.78 -13.80
C GLY A 105 -3.23 -6.44 -14.59
N ALA A 106 -3.92 -7.44 -15.17
CA ALA A 106 -5.18 -7.18 -15.87
C ALA A 106 -6.27 -6.67 -14.92
N SER A 107 -6.40 -7.24 -13.73
CA SER A 107 -7.29 -6.77 -12.68
C SER A 107 -6.60 -5.79 -11.75
N ASP A 108 -5.35 -6.04 -11.39
CA ASP A 108 -4.59 -5.32 -10.38
C ASP A 108 -3.28 -4.75 -10.95
N MET A 109 -3.27 -3.48 -11.40
CA MET A 109 -4.42 -2.62 -11.70
C MET A 109 -4.21 -1.86 -13.03
N LYS A 110 -3.48 -2.50 -13.99
CA LYS A 110 -3.12 -1.87 -15.28
C LYS A 110 -4.33 -1.51 -16.15
N SER A 111 -5.50 -2.14 -15.91
CA SER A 111 -6.73 -1.77 -16.63
C SER A 111 -7.20 -0.35 -16.28
N PHE A 112 -7.12 0.07 -15.02
CA PHE A 112 -7.44 1.44 -14.65
C PHE A 112 -6.47 2.44 -15.29
N ILE A 113 -5.15 2.16 -15.23
CA ILE A 113 -4.13 3.01 -15.85
C ILE A 113 -4.38 3.11 -17.36
N GLY A 114 -4.69 1.99 -18.04
CA GLY A 114 -4.99 1.98 -19.46
C GLY A 114 -6.23 2.81 -19.82
N SER A 115 -7.30 2.75 -19.03
CA SER A 115 -8.48 3.60 -19.21
C SER A 115 -8.17 5.09 -18.96
N ALA A 116 -7.33 5.40 -17.97
CA ALA A 116 -6.88 6.77 -17.72
C ALA A 116 -6.04 7.33 -18.89
N MET A 117 -5.13 6.52 -19.44
CA MET A 117 -4.34 6.92 -20.61
C MET A 117 -5.17 7.07 -21.88
N TRP A 118 -6.19 6.25 -22.06
CA TRP A 118 -7.13 6.39 -23.17
C TRP A 118 -7.93 7.70 -23.07
N LEU A 119 -8.20 8.20 -21.86
CA LEU A 119 -8.89 9.47 -21.63
C LEU A 119 -8.05 10.69 -22.06
N LEU A 120 -6.72 10.62 -21.99
CA LEU A 120 -5.82 11.76 -22.14
C LEU A 120 -6.05 12.61 -23.40
N PRO A 121 -6.13 12.08 -24.63
CA PRO A 121 -6.37 12.90 -25.82
C PRO A 121 -7.69 13.66 -25.77
N GLN A 122 -8.71 13.04 -25.18
CA GLN A 122 -10.06 13.62 -25.06
C GLN A 122 -10.09 14.76 -24.04
N LEU A 123 -9.34 14.64 -22.93
CA LEU A 123 -9.15 15.73 -21.97
C LEU A 123 -8.50 16.95 -22.61
N LEU A 124 -7.47 16.71 -23.41
CA LEU A 124 -6.74 17.80 -24.08
C LEU A 124 -7.59 18.49 -25.14
N GLU A 125 -8.40 17.74 -25.88
CA GLU A 125 -9.32 18.29 -26.88
C GLU A 125 -10.45 19.12 -26.21
N ALA A 126 -10.89 18.70 -25.03
CA ALA A 126 -12.00 19.34 -24.32
C ALA A 126 -11.59 20.63 -23.59
N GLU A 127 -10.30 20.90 -23.40
CA GLU A 127 -9.77 22.02 -22.62
C GLU A 127 -10.52 22.17 -21.27
N PRO A 128 -10.32 21.24 -20.31
CA PRO A 128 -11.16 21.11 -19.13
C PRO A 128 -11.12 22.40 -18.26
N ALA A 129 -12.22 22.71 -17.58
CA ALA A 129 -12.30 23.84 -16.64
C ALA A 129 -11.57 23.54 -15.30
N ARG A 130 -11.37 22.26 -14.96
CA ARG A 130 -10.64 21.80 -13.77
C ARG A 130 -9.47 20.92 -14.18
N PRO A 131 -8.33 20.99 -13.49
CA PRO A 131 -7.19 20.13 -13.83
C PRO A 131 -7.50 18.66 -13.54
N VAL A 132 -6.89 17.77 -14.33
CA VAL A 132 -6.87 16.32 -14.08
C VAL A 132 -5.42 15.87 -13.94
N HIS A 133 -5.13 15.17 -12.86
CA HIS A 133 -3.80 14.70 -12.54
C HIS A 133 -3.70 13.20 -12.71
N PHE A 134 -2.60 12.74 -13.25
CA PHE A 134 -2.25 11.33 -13.38
C PHE A 134 -1.10 11.03 -12.42
N ALA A 135 -1.29 10.05 -11.54
CA ALA A 135 -0.33 9.68 -10.52
C ALA A 135 -0.09 8.17 -10.58
N PHE A 136 1.12 7.76 -10.97
CA PHE A 136 1.46 6.36 -11.16
C PHE A 136 2.65 6.00 -10.27
N SER A 137 2.39 5.09 -9.31
CA SER A 137 3.35 4.72 -8.28
C SER A 137 4.12 3.44 -8.62
N TYR A 138 5.17 3.17 -7.84
CA TYR A 138 5.93 1.93 -7.83
C TYR A 138 5.81 1.25 -6.46
N ASP A 139 6.01 -0.09 -6.44
CA ASP A 139 6.08 -0.91 -5.23
C ASP A 139 4.88 -0.72 -4.28
N GLU A 140 3.67 -0.63 -4.85
CA GLU A 140 2.43 -0.66 -4.09
C GLU A 140 2.27 -2.00 -3.39
N GLU A 141 2.49 -3.10 -4.11
CA GLU A 141 2.27 -4.48 -3.73
C GLU A 141 3.09 -4.98 -2.53
N ILE A 142 4.10 -4.21 -2.15
CA ILE A 142 4.96 -4.50 -0.98
C ILE A 142 4.78 -3.49 0.16
N GLY A 143 3.68 -2.71 0.12
CA GLY A 143 3.28 -1.77 1.18
C GLY A 143 3.26 -0.32 0.75
N CYS A 144 2.84 -0.02 -0.48
CA CYS A 144 2.66 1.33 -1.03
C CYS A 144 3.90 2.22 -0.88
N VAL A 145 5.10 1.66 -1.13
CA VAL A 145 6.39 2.29 -0.82
C VAL A 145 6.62 3.58 -1.61
N GLY A 146 6.19 3.60 -2.87
CA GLY A 146 6.42 4.74 -3.77
C GLY A 146 5.54 5.94 -3.49
N ALA A 147 4.27 5.74 -3.23
CA ALA A 147 3.25 6.77 -3.17
C ALA A 147 3.54 7.93 -2.19
N PRO A 148 4.10 7.73 -0.97
CA PRO A 148 4.39 8.83 -0.05
C PRO A 148 5.31 9.90 -0.63
N ALA A 149 6.34 9.49 -1.38
CA ALA A 149 7.29 10.41 -2.00
C ALA A 149 6.61 11.24 -3.10
N MET A 150 5.79 10.60 -3.94
CA MET A 150 5.03 11.24 -5.00
C MET A 150 4.04 12.26 -4.46
N VAL A 151 3.24 11.89 -3.44
CA VAL A 151 2.24 12.77 -2.84
C VAL A 151 2.88 14.00 -2.19
N ARG A 152 4.01 13.83 -1.54
CA ARG A 152 4.76 14.98 -0.96
C ARG A 152 5.39 15.87 -2.03
N ASP A 153 5.88 15.30 -3.15
CA ASP A 153 6.50 16.06 -4.24
C ASP A 153 5.47 16.95 -4.95
N PHE A 154 4.31 16.44 -5.35
CA PHE A 154 3.32 17.28 -6.01
C PHE A 154 2.80 18.39 -5.08
N LYS A 155 2.63 18.11 -3.78
CA LYS A 155 2.26 19.12 -2.80
C LYS A 155 3.36 20.20 -2.63
N ALA A 156 4.63 19.79 -2.60
CA ALA A 156 5.76 20.73 -2.55
C ALA A 156 5.85 21.62 -3.80
N ARG A 157 5.29 21.15 -4.92
CA ARG A 157 5.16 21.95 -6.17
C ARG A 157 3.95 22.89 -6.16
N GLY A 158 3.17 22.93 -5.09
CA GLY A 158 1.96 23.76 -4.96
C GLY A 158 0.76 23.21 -5.70
N ILE A 159 0.73 21.93 -5.98
CA ILE A 159 -0.42 21.22 -6.57
C ILE A 159 -1.23 20.61 -5.42
N ASN A 160 -2.48 21.07 -5.24
CA ASN A 160 -3.37 20.62 -4.17
C ASN A 160 -4.68 20.14 -4.80
N PRO A 161 -4.77 18.87 -5.22
CA PRO A 161 -6.01 18.33 -5.78
C PRO A 161 -7.13 18.34 -4.75
N ASP A 162 -8.38 18.52 -5.21
CA ASP A 162 -9.56 18.40 -4.35
C ASP A 162 -9.84 16.94 -4.02
N PHE A 163 -9.67 16.07 -5.03
CA PHE A 163 -10.06 14.68 -4.98
C PHE A 163 -8.99 13.73 -5.52
N ALA A 164 -9.01 12.49 -5.03
CA ALA A 164 -8.23 11.40 -5.59
C ALA A 164 -9.09 10.13 -5.75
N VAL A 165 -8.99 9.51 -6.91
CA VAL A 165 -9.56 8.18 -7.19
C VAL A 165 -8.40 7.22 -7.42
N ILE A 166 -8.30 6.22 -6.56
CA ILE A 166 -7.35 5.13 -6.66
C ILE A 166 -8.05 3.96 -7.33
N GLY A 167 -7.48 3.48 -8.42
CA GLY A 167 -8.14 2.56 -9.35
C GLY A 167 -8.04 1.09 -9.01
N GLU A 168 -7.87 0.73 -7.73
CA GLU A 168 -7.84 -0.66 -7.28
C GLU A 168 -9.11 -1.42 -7.61
N PRO A 169 -9.02 -2.76 -7.85
CA PRO A 169 -10.16 -3.56 -8.28
C PRO A 169 -11.26 -3.61 -7.22
N SER A 170 -12.36 -2.94 -7.51
CA SER A 170 -13.52 -2.81 -6.62
C SER A 170 -14.85 -3.14 -7.32
N MET A 171 -14.81 -3.72 -8.52
CA MET A 171 -15.98 -3.91 -9.36
C MET A 171 -16.72 -2.58 -9.65
N MET A 172 -15.96 -1.48 -9.77
CA MET A 172 -16.45 -0.10 -9.87
C MET A 172 -17.36 0.33 -8.70
N GLN A 173 -17.29 -0.35 -7.54
CA GLN A 173 -17.94 0.11 -6.31
C GLN A 173 -17.05 1.15 -5.63
N VAL A 174 -17.67 2.19 -5.06
CA VAL A 174 -16.94 3.20 -4.30
C VAL A 174 -16.57 2.64 -2.92
N ILE A 175 -15.29 2.69 -2.58
CA ILE A 175 -14.76 2.36 -1.27
C ILE A 175 -14.28 3.67 -0.63
N SER A 176 -14.88 4.04 0.50
CA SER A 176 -14.55 5.28 1.23
C SER A 176 -13.61 5.06 2.39
N ALA A 177 -13.42 3.81 2.81
CA ALA A 177 -12.53 3.50 3.92
C ALA A 177 -11.83 2.15 3.74
N HIS A 178 -10.58 2.10 4.16
CA HIS A 178 -9.84 0.86 4.30
C HIS A 178 -8.99 0.89 5.58
N LYS A 179 -8.65 -0.30 6.09
CA LYS A 179 -7.74 -0.39 7.24
C LYS A 179 -6.33 0.00 6.84
N GLY A 180 -5.61 0.59 7.79
CA GLY A 180 -4.16 0.68 7.69
C GLY A 180 -3.52 -0.70 7.72
N ALA A 181 -2.36 -0.83 7.07
CA ALA A 181 -1.61 -2.09 7.01
C ALA A 181 -0.14 -1.82 7.37
N HIS A 182 0.31 -2.41 8.46
CA HIS A 182 1.62 -2.12 9.02
C HIS A 182 2.35 -3.41 9.36
N ARG A 183 3.66 -3.46 9.08
CA ARG A 183 4.53 -4.58 9.43
C ARG A 183 5.77 -4.06 10.13
N GLY A 184 6.08 -4.60 11.30
CA GLY A 184 7.29 -4.29 12.03
C GLY A 184 8.10 -5.53 12.36
N GLN A 185 9.39 -5.32 12.62
CA GLN A 185 10.32 -6.33 13.07
C GLN A 185 10.96 -5.92 14.38
N VAL A 186 11.05 -6.88 15.32
CA VAL A 186 11.81 -6.70 16.55
C VAL A 186 12.87 -7.79 16.62
N THR A 187 14.14 -7.37 16.80
CA THR A 187 15.26 -8.28 16.93
C THR A 187 15.82 -8.20 18.34
N PHE A 188 15.94 -9.35 19.01
CA PHE A 188 16.48 -9.50 20.34
C PHE A 188 17.85 -10.14 20.29
N LYS A 189 18.82 -9.53 20.96
CA LYS A 189 20.18 -10.03 21.09
C LYS A 189 20.52 -10.32 22.56
N GLY A 190 20.79 -11.57 22.86
CA GLY A 190 21.21 -12.07 24.18
C GLY A 190 22.67 -12.54 24.20
N ILE A 191 22.96 -13.47 25.10
CA ILE A 191 24.31 -14.09 25.25
C ILE A 191 24.19 -15.61 25.28
N ALA A 192 24.81 -16.29 24.32
CA ALA A 192 24.81 -17.74 24.24
C ALA A 192 25.69 -18.36 25.33
N LYS A 193 25.21 -19.45 25.93
CA LYS A 193 25.96 -20.36 26.79
C LYS A 193 25.39 -21.77 26.64
N HIS A 194 26.18 -22.77 27.02
CA HIS A 194 25.64 -24.13 27.16
C HIS A 194 24.51 -24.12 28.21
N ALA A 195 23.42 -24.83 27.96
CA ALA A 195 22.21 -24.76 28.81
C ALA A 195 22.48 -25.14 30.28
N SER A 196 23.49 -26.00 30.55
CA SER A 196 23.94 -26.30 31.93
C SER A 196 24.59 -25.11 32.66
N LEU A 197 24.97 -24.07 31.92
CA LEU A 197 25.49 -22.80 32.41
C LEU A 197 24.47 -21.67 32.11
N GLY A 198 23.20 -21.98 32.00
CA GLY A 198 22.14 -21.04 31.65
C GLY A 198 22.20 -19.71 32.39
N PRO A 199 22.45 -19.66 33.73
CA PRO A 199 22.56 -18.39 34.45
C PRO A 199 23.73 -17.48 34.02
N HIS A 200 24.73 -18.02 33.32
CA HIS A 200 25.88 -17.25 32.78
C HIS A 200 25.56 -16.71 31.34
N GLY A 201 24.40 -16.98 30.82
CA GLY A 201 23.92 -16.49 29.52
C GLY A 201 22.70 -15.58 29.67
N VAL A 202 22.28 -14.95 28.55
CA VAL A 202 21.10 -14.12 28.48
C VAL A 202 20.18 -14.65 27.38
N ASN A 203 19.03 -15.17 27.76
CA ASN A 203 18.11 -15.83 26.84
C ASN A 203 17.20 -14.81 26.12
N ALA A 204 17.50 -14.52 24.87
CA ALA A 204 16.69 -13.65 24.01
C ALA A 204 15.29 -14.20 23.74
N LEU A 205 15.09 -15.54 23.70
CA LEU A 205 13.78 -16.15 23.50
C LEU A 205 12.80 -15.83 24.64
N ALA A 206 13.29 -15.75 25.88
CA ALA A 206 12.46 -15.38 27.02
C ALA A 206 11.95 -13.94 26.88
N GLN A 207 12.80 -13.04 26.41
CA GLN A 207 12.44 -11.62 26.20
C GLN A 207 11.51 -11.45 25.01
N ALA A 208 11.72 -12.20 23.93
CA ALA A 208 10.82 -12.23 22.77
C ALA A 208 9.42 -12.73 23.13
N ALA A 209 9.30 -13.72 24.03
CA ALA A 209 8.02 -14.22 24.50
C ALA A 209 7.23 -13.14 25.30
N GLU A 210 7.92 -12.28 26.03
CA GLU A 210 7.29 -11.14 26.73
C GLU A 210 6.73 -10.11 25.72
N PHE A 211 7.43 -9.86 24.61
CA PHE A 211 6.93 -9.00 23.54
C PHE A 211 5.69 -9.62 22.85
N ILE A 212 5.72 -10.91 22.53
CA ILE A 212 4.57 -11.62 21.96
C ILE A 212 3.35 -11.48 22.88
N THR A 213 3.53 -11.73 24.17
CA THR A 213 2.45 -11.61 25.16
C THR A 213 1.89 -10.19 25.25
N PHE A 214 2.76 -9.18 25.23
CA PHE A 214 2.37 -7.77 25.20
C PHE A 214 1.53 -7.45 23.95
N PHE A 215 1.99 -7.88 22.77
CA PHE A 215 1.31 -7.55 21.53
C PHE A 215 -0.08 -8.21 21.42
N GLU A 216 -0.21 -9.45 21.89
CA GLU A 216 -1.49 -10.15 22.00
C GLU A 216 -2.45 -9.46 22.99
N GLN A 217 -1.94 -8.94 24.10
CA GLN A 217 -2.74 -8.15 25.06
C GLN A 217 -3.20 -6.84 24.44
N LEU A 218 -2.32 -6.15 23.69
CA LEU A 218 -2.65 -4.91 22.99
C LEU A 218 -3.77 -5.16 21.96
N ALA A 219 -3.67 -6.20 21.15
CA ALA A 219 -4.71 -6.61 20.20
C ALA A 219 -6.02 -6.98 20.93
N GLY A 220 -5.93 -7.61 22.10
CA GLY A 220 -7.06 -7.90 22.97
C GLY A 220 -7.76 -6.63 23.47
N THR A 221 -7.01 -5.58 23.81
CA THR A 221 -7.54 -4.27 24.20
C THR A 221 -8.30 -3.61 23.04
N TRP A 222 -7.74 -3.61 21.84
CA TRP A 222 -8.43 -3.07 20.67
C TRP A 222 -9.75 -3.78 20.38
N ARG A 223 -9.79 -5.10 20.56
CA ARG A 223 -11.01 -5.88 20.43
C ARG A 223 -12.07 -5.54 21.50
N ALA A 224 -11.64 -5.25 22.72
CA ALA A 224 -12.54 -5.01 23.84
C ALA A 224 -13.01 -3.55 23.95
N GLU A 225 -12.15 -2.59 23.61
CA GLU A 225 -12.34 -1.18 23.91
C GLU A 225 -12.40 -0.29 22.65
N GLY A 226 -12.05 -0.82 21.48
CA GLY A 226 -12.01 -0.07 20.22
C GLY A 226 -10.76 0.81 20.05
N PRO A 227 -10.84 1.84 19.22
CA PRO A 227 -12.03 2.38 18.56
C PRO A 227 -12.72 1.39 17.62
N PHE A 228 -14.07 1.55 17.48
CA PHE A 228 -14.88 0.68 16.62
C PHE A 228 -15.39 1.43 15.39
N ASP A 229 -15.44 0.74 14.27
CA ASP A 229 -16.10 1.17 13.03
C ASP A 229 -16.90 -0.01 12.47
N GLU A 230 -18.21 0.02 12.70
CA GLU A 230 -19.14 -1.06 12.36
C GLU A 230 -19.29 -1.26 10.83
N GLY A 231 -18.74 -0.39 10.00
CA GLY A 231 -18.70 -0.56 8.56
C GLY A 231 -17.68 -1.61 8.08
N PHE A 232 -16.73 -2.01 8.93
CA PHE A 232 -15.79 -3.09 8.61
C PHE A 232 -16.28 -4.46 9.07
N VAL A 233 -15.93 -5.51 8.34
CA VAL A 233 -16.21 -6.91 8.73
C VAL A 233 -15.63 -7.24 10.09
N VAL A 234 -14.43 -6.70 10.42
CA VAL A 234 -13.87 -6.69 11.76
C VAL A 234 -13.82 -5.24 12.22
N PRO A 235 -14.71 -4.79 13.14
CA PRO A 235 -14.94 -3.39 13.39
C PRO A 235 -13.90 -2.70 14.29
N TYR A 236 -12.79 -3.33 14.59
CA TYR A 236 -11.71 -2.82 15.43
C TYR A 236 -10.34 -3.07 14.80
N SER A 237 -9.31 -2.43 15.33
CA SER A 237 -7.92 -2.68 14.92
C SER A 237 -7.48 -4.08 15.35
N THR A 238 -6.69 -4.73 14.50
CA THR A 238 -6.18 -6.09 14.74
C THR A 238 -4.67 -6.11 14.68
N GLY A 239 -4.04 -7.09 15.33
CA GLY A 239 -2.60 -7.27 15.24
C GLY A 239 -2.18 -8.61 15.83
N GLY A 240 -0.94 -9.01 15.50
CA GLY A 240 -0.35 -10.23 16.04
C GLY A 240 1.10 -10.39 15.60
N VAL A 241 1.87 -11.14 16.37
CA VAL A 241 3.20 -11.61 15.98
C VAL A 241 3.04 -12.88 15.16
N ASN A 242 3.24 -12.78 13.85
CA ASN A 242 2.93 -13.87 12.92
C ASN A 242 4.17 -14.65 12.44
N PHE A 243 5.37 -14.16 12.77
CA PHE A 243 6.62 -14.82 12.44
C PHE A 243 7.59 -14.73 13.62
N ALA A 244 8.24 -15.85 13.93
CA ALA A 244 9.27 -15.92 14.97
C ALA A 244 10.39 -16.87 14.51
N ARG A 245 11.62 -16.42 14.58
CA ARG A 245 12.81 -17.22 14.30
C ARG A 245 13.87 -16.96 15.34
N GLY A 246 14.41 -18.01 15.99
CA GLY A 246 15.46 -17.83 16.98
C GLY A 246 15.94 -19.12 17.59
N GLY A 247 17.10 -19.03 18.32
CA GLY A 247 17.80 -20.18 18.86
C GLY A 247 18.47 -21.03 17.77
N ILE A 248 19.43 -21.86 18.17
CA ILE A 248 20.16 -22.75 17.25
C ILE A 248 20.09 -24.21 17.66
N GLN A 249 20.04 -24.49 18.97
CA GLN A 249 19.97 -25.83 19.53
C GLN A 249 19.29 -25.80 20.91
N TYR A 250 18.63 -26.90 21.31
CA TYR A 250 17.91 -27.01 22.58
C TYR A 250 18.81 -26.89 23.81
N ASN A 251 20.10 -27.21 23.68
CA ASN A 251 21.10 -27.18 24.76
C ASN A 251 22.01 -25.93 24.74
N ILE A 252 21.60 -24.89 24.01
CA ILE A 252 22.30 -23.60 23.96
C ILE A 252 21.27 -22.50 24.28
N VAL A 253 21.63 -21.60 25.21
CA VAL A 253 20.84 -20.39 25.50
C VAL A 253 20.68 -19.58 24.22
N GLY A 254 19.44 -19.29 23.83
CA GLY A 254 19.14 -18.57 22.60
C GLY A 254 19.61 -17.11 22.67
N GLU A 255 20.57 -16.75 21.82
CA GLU A 255 21.14 -15.40 21.81
C GLU A 255 20.54 -14.46 20.76
N HIS A 256 19.82 -15.00 19.77
CA HIS A 256 19.29 -14.20 18.69
C HIS A 256 17.87 -14.64 18.35
N VAL A 257 16.94 -13.68 18.32
CA VAL A 257 15.54 -13.90 17.95
C VAL A 257 15.06 -12.74 17.10
N VAL A 258 14.38 -13.06 16.01
CA VAL A 258 13.66 -12.11 15.16
C VAL A 258 12.18 -12.42 15.25
N LEU A 259 11.38 -11.42 15.53
CA LEU A 259 9.92 -11.45 15.46
C LEU A 259 9.46 -10.49 14.38
N GLU A 260 8.48 -10.91 13.56
CA GLU A 260 7.73 -9.98 12.72
C GLU A 260 6.27 -9.95 13.19
N TYR A 261 5.73 -8.75 13.26
CA TYR A 261 4.36 -8.50 13.65
C TYR A 261 3.65 -7.66 12.58
N ASP A 262 2.34 -7.87 12.46
CA ASP A 262 1.43 -7.11 11.60
C ASP A 262 0.36 -6.47 12.47
N PHE A 263 -0.08 -5.27 12.08
CA PHE A 263 -1.28 -4.68 12.66
C PHE A 263 -2.08 -3.90 11.62
N ARG A 264 -3.40 -3.95 11.77
CA ARG A 264 -4.37 -3.32 10.90
C ARG A 264 -5.19 -2.32 11.68
N THR A 265 -5.05 -1.04 11.38
CA THR A 265 -5.75 0.01 12.11
C THR A 265 -7.07 0.38 11.43
N VAL A 266 -8.13 0.61 12.22
CA VAL A 266 -9.28 1.37 11.74
C VAL A 266 -8.88 2.84 11.58
N PRO A 267 -9.60 3.66 10.77
CA PRO A 267 -9.21 5.04 10.49
C PRO A 267 -9.10 5.97 11.72
N GLN A 268 -9.75 5.59 12.82
CA GLN A 268 -9.72 6.34 14.09
C GLN A 268 -8.46 6.07 14.93
N MET A 269 -7.58 5.17 14.49
CA MET A 269 -6.31 4.84 15.16
C MET A 269 -5.15 5.07 14.21
N THR A 270 -4.22 5.91 14.61
CA THR A 270 -3.04 6.23 13.79
C THR A 270 -1.92 5.20 13.97
N THR A 271 -1.05 5.10 12.97
CA THR A 271 0.17 4.30 13.04
C THR A 271 1.05 4.71 14.24
N ASP A 272 1.22 6.03 14.43
CA ASP A 272 2.10 6.58 15.47
C ASP A 272 1.62 6.23 16.89
N GLU A 273 0.31 6.16 17.13
CA GLU A 273 -0.24 5.72 18.41
C GLU A 273 0.17 4.28 18.75
N VAL A 274 0.13 3.38 17.76
CA VAL A 274 0.54 1.97 17.98
C VAL A 274 2.05 1.85 18.15
N LEU A 275 2.83 2.54 17.31
CA LEU A 275 4.29 2.53 17.40
C LEU A 275 4.79 3.10 18.73
N ALA A 276 4.18 4.16 19.25
CA ALA A 276 4.52 4.73 20.55
C ALA A 276 4.35 3.70 21.68
N LEU A 277 3.30 2.85 21.64
CA LEU A 277 3.10 1.78 22.61
C LEU A 277 4.16 0.68 22.48
N VAL A 278 4.53 0.30 21.25
CA VAL A 278 5.57 -0.69 20.99
C VAL A 278 6.94 -0.18 21.46
N GLU A 279 7.28 1.04 21.11
CA GLU A 279 8.55 1.66 21.48
C GLU A 279 8.67 1.88 23.00
N ALA A 280 7.61 2.32 23.66
CA ALA A 280 7.57 2.45 25.11
C ALA A 280 7.77 1.07 25.77
N LYS A 281 7.09 0.02 25.29
CA LYS A 281 7.29 -1.34 25.81
C LYS A 281 8.72 -1.82 25.68
N ILE A 282 9.37 -1.53 24.57
CA ILE A 282 10.78 -1.89 24.34
C ILE A 282 11.69 -1.08 25.28
N ALA A 283 11.53 0.24 25.32
CA ALA A 283 12.42 1.16 26.00
C ALA A 283 12.29 1.09 27.54
N ASP A 284 11.05 1.02 28.04
CA ASP A 284 10.77 1.17 29.47
C ASP A 284 10.74 -0.17 30.21
N ASP A 285 10.40 -1.27 29.51
CA ASP A 285 10.26 -2.58 30.15
C ASP A 285 11.30 -3.60 29.64
N LEU A 286 11.28 -3.90 28.32
CA LEU A 286 11.99 -5.06 27.82
C LEU A 286 13.53 -4.87 27.80
N LEU A 287 14.00 -3.72 27.33
CA LEU A 287 15.45 -3.43 27.27
C LEU A 287 16.07 -3.29 28.65
N PRO A 288 15.46 -2.60 29.64
CA PRO A 288 15.96 -2.58 31.00
C PRO A 288 16.01 -3.98 31.63
N ALA A 289 14.96 -4.81 31.47
CA ALA A 289 14.94 -6.17 31.97
C ALA A 289 16.00 -7.05 31.34
N LEU A 290 16.24 -6.92 30.00
CA LEU A 290 17.29 -7.63 29.31
C LEU A 290 18.69 -7.25 29.82
N LYS A 291 18.94 -5.96 30.04
CA LYS A 291 20.21 -5.44 30.59
C LYS A 291 20.44 -5.85 32.04
N ALA A 292 19.41 -5.89 32.88
CA ALA A 292 19.52 -6.41 34.25
C ALA A 292 19.92 -7.89 34.26
N ARG A 293 19.30 -8.72 33.43
CA ARG A 293 19.70 -10.13 33.23
C ARG A 293 21.14 -10.27 32.72
N ALA A 294 21.58 -9.34 31.85
CA ALA A 294 22.97 -9.33 31.38
C ALA A 294 23.96 -8.99 32.47
N ALA A 295 23.67 -8.03 33.34
CA ALA A 295 24.50 -7.68 34.50
C ALA A 295 24.63 -8.85 35.49
N ASP A 296 23.51 -9.55 35.78
CA ASP A 296 23.52 -10.74 36.62
C ASP A 296 24.39 -11.87 36.02
N ALA A 297 24.20 -12.14 34.72
CA ALA A 297 24.97 -13.16 34.01
C ALA A 297 26.46 -12.82 33.91
N GLU A 298 26.80 -11.55 33.71
CA GLU A 298 28.18 -11.01 33.72
C GLU A 298 28.88 -11.25 35.05
N ALA A 299 28.20 -10.91 36.14
CA ALA A 299 28.72 -11.13 37.49
C ALA A 299 28.94 -12.61 37.80
N LEU A 300 28.00 -13.49 37.42
CA LEU A 300 28.10 -14.95 37.60
C LEU A 300 29.21 -15.56 36.75
N ALA A 301 29.43 -15.05 35.54
CA ALA A 301 30.43 -15.54 34.61
C ALA A 301 31.85 -15.03 34.95
N GLY A 302 31.99 -14.03 35.82
CA GLY A 302 33.24 -13.35 36.09
C GLY A 302 33.79 -12.58 34.87
N ALA A 303 32.89 -12.11 34.01
CA ALA A 303 33.22 -11.30 32.83
C ALA A 303 33.57 -9.85 33.23
N ALA A 304 34.15 -9.09 32.30
CA ALA A 304 34.47 -7.69 32.56
C ALA A 304 33.20 -6.83 32.73
N PRO A 305 33.22 -5.82 33.62
CA PRO A 305 32.07 -4.93 33.79
C PRO A 305 31.63 -4.28 32.46
N GLY A 306 30.36 -4.42 32.12
CA GLY A 306 29.78 -3.91 30.88
C GLY A 306 29.86 -4.86 29.69
N GLU A 307 30.66 -5.93 29.73
CA GLU A 307 30.90 -6.83 28.60
C GLU A 307 29.59 -7.44 28.06
N PHE A 308 28.69 -7.91 28.94
CA PHE A 308 27.42 -8.48 28.52
C PHE A 308 26.32 -7.42 28.38
N VAL A 309 26.31 -6.42 29.27
CA VAL A 309 25.33 -5.32 29.25
C VAL A 309 25.38 -4.52 27.94
N ASP A 310 26.59 -4.34 27.38
CA ASP A 310 26.76 -3.63 26.11
C ASP A 310 26.58 -4.55 24.89
N ALA A 311 26.68 -5.87 25.08
CA ALA A 311 26.52 -6.84 24.02
C ALA A 311 25.04 -7.22 23.74
N VAL A 312 24.15 -7.06 24.72
CA VAL A 312 22.70 -7.33 24.56
C VAL A 312 21.96 -6.13 24.01
N GLY A 313 20.85 -6.38 23.33
CA GLY A 313 20.05 -5.29 22.78
C GLY A 313 18.73 -5.74 22.21
N ILE A 314 17.87 -4.75 21.95
CA ILE A 314 16.62 -4.91 21.21
C ILE A 314 16.61 -3.81 20.15
N THR A 315 16.38 -4.20 18.90
CA THR A 315 16.17 -3.25 17.80
C THR A 315 14.76 -3.42 17.26
N HIS A 316 14.16 -2.30 16.88
CA HIS A 316 12.82 -2.25 16.27
C HIS A 316 12.93 -1.53 14.93
N GLU A 317 12.25 -2.07 13.91
CA GLU A 317 12.19 -1.52 12.57
C GLU A 317 10.76 -1.63 12.04
N LEU A 318 10.24 -0.54 11.50
CA LEU A 318 8.97 -0.54 10.76
C LEU A 318 9.26 -0.87 9.29
N LEU A 319 8.81 -2.03 8.84
CA LEU A 319 9.08 -2.55 7.48
C LEU A 319 8.10 -2.06 6.44
N ALA A 320 6.85 -1.79 6.85
CA ALA A 320 5.81 -1.23 5.99
C ALA A 320 4.81 -0.41 6.81
N ALA A 321 4.33 0.69 6.22
CA ALA A 321 3.35 1.59 6.85
C ALA A 321 2.39 2.14 5.78
N VAL A 322 1.24 1.50 5.66
CA VAL A 322 0.13 1.97 4.84
C VAL A 322 -0.92 2.59 5.77
N PRO A 323 -1.11 3.91 5.77
CA PRO A 323 -2.11 4.54 6.62
C PRO A 323 -3.53 4.12 6.24
N ALA A 324 -4.44 4.11 7.18
CA ALA A 324 -5.85 3.86 6.93
C ALA A 324 -6.47 5.00 6.09
N LEU A 325 -7.43 4.64 5.24
CA LEU A 325 -8.34 5.60 4.60
C LEU A 325 -9.60 5.73 5.46
N GLY A 326 -10.05 6.95 5.69
CA GLY A 326 -11.30 7.26 6.38
C GLY A 326 -11.95 8.50 5.78
N THR A 327 -12.40 8.42 4.53
CA THR A 327 -13.15 9.50 3.90
C THR A 327 -14.52 9.61 4.56
N ALA A 328 -14.82 10.80 5.08
CA ALA A 328 -16.03 11.04 5.87
C ALA A 328 -17.30 10.71 5.09
N ASP A 329 -18.28 10.15 5.78
CA ASP A 329 -19.61 9.92 5.22
C ASP A 329 -20.20 11.26 4.71
N GLY A 330 -20.71 11.26 3.48
CA GLY A 330 -21.23 12.47 2.83
C GLY A 330 -20.16 13.37 2.21
N ALA A 331 -18.89 12.99 2.20
CA ALA A 331 -17.86 13.70 1.44
C ALA A 331 -18.22 13.74 -0.05
N GLU A 332 -17.97 14.88 -0.70
CA GLU A 332 -18.36 15.15 -2.08
C GLU A 332 -17.83 14.10 -3.05
N ILE A 333 -16.61 13.65 -2.86
CA ILE A 333 -15.99 12.62 -3.72
C ILE A 333 -16.77 11.31 -3.76
N ILE A 334 -17.46 10.93 -2.68
CA ILE A 334 -18.29 9.71 -2.65
C ILE A 334 -19.46 9.83 -3.62
N ALA A 335 -20.15 10.98 -3.62
CA ALA A 335 -21.25 11.23 -4.53
C ALA A 335 -20.77 11.32 -5.99
N LEU A 336 -19.68 12.06 -6.24
CA LEU A 336 -19.06 12.18 -7.55
C LEU A 336 -18.60 10.82 -8.11
N ALA A 337 -17.87 10.04 -7.34
CA ALA A 337 -17.39 8.74 -7.78
C ALA A 337 -18.54 7.76 -8.07
N ASN A 338 -19.64 7.80 -7.29
CA ASN A 338 -20.83 7.03 -7.60
C ASN A 338 -21.51 7.49 -8.89
N GLU A 339 -21.60 8.80 -9.11
CA GLU A 339 -22.14 9.34 -10.36
C GLU A 339 -21.30 8.91 -11.57
N TRP A 340 -19.95 9.03 -11.46
CA TRP A 340 -19.01 8.60 -12.50
C TRP A 340 -19.09 7.09 -12.76
N ALA A 341 -19.34 6.30 -11.71
CA ALA A 341 -19.55 4.85 -11.82
C ALA A 341 -20.97 4.44 -12.28
N GLY A 342 -21.78 5.41 -12.74
CA GLY A 342 -23.12 5.15 -13.28
C GLY A 342 -24.20 4.93 -12.22
N ARG A 343 -24.01 5.42 -11.01
CA ARG A 343 -24.97 5.36 -9.89
C ARG A 343 -25.32 6.78 -9.38
N PRO A 344 -25.91 7.64 -10.22
CA PRO A 344 -26.20 9.02 -9.86
C PRO A 344 -27.15 9.08 -8.65
N GLY A 345 -26.84 9.99 -7.72
CA GLY A 345 -27.61 10.17 -6.47
C GLY A 345 -27.30 9.14 -5.38
N SER A 346 -26.46 8.14 -5.63
CA SER A 346 -25.98 7.24 -4.58
C SER A 346 -24.88 7.92 -3.76
N VAL A 347 -24.93 7.71 -2.45
CA VAL A 347 -23.90 8.09 -1.48
C VAL A 347 -23.35 6.86 -0.74
N GLU A 348 -23.71 5.66 -1.23
CA GLU A 348 -23.23 4.41 -0.65
C GLU A 348 -21.75 4.21 -0.96
N ALA A 349 -21.01 3.79 0.04
CA ALA A 349 -19.61 3.41 -0.08
C ALA A 349 -19.30 2.20 0.81
N GLN A 350 -18.38 1.38 0.34
CA GLN A 350 -17.93 0.20 1.06
C GLN A 350 -16.71 0.51 1.93
N LYS A 351 -16.47 -0.35 2.91
CA LYS A 351 -15.25 -0.38 3.71
C LYS A 351 -14.57 -1.74 3.58
N VAL A 352 -13.25 -1.73 3.36
CA VAL A 352 -12.48 -2.95 3.12
C VAL A 352 -11.33 -3.11 4.12
N THR A 353 -10.87 -4.35 4.31
CA THR A 353 -9.86 -4.67 5.33
C THR A 353 -8.42 -4.66 4.81
N TYR A 354 -8.22 -4.64 3.50
CA TYR A 354 -6.90 -4.45 2.89
C TYR A 354 -6.55 -2.97 2.80
N GLY A 355 -5.27 -2.63 2.72
CA GLY A 355 -4.79 -1.26 2.54
C GLY A 355 -4.54 -0.96 1.07
N THR A 356 -4.61 0.31 0.70
CA THR A 356 -4.24 0.84 -0.62
C THR A 356 -3.52 2.16 -0.46
N GLU A 357 -2.97 2.72 -1.52
CA GLU A 357 -2.32 4.04 -1.46
C GLU A 357 -3.28 5.22 -1.20
N ALA A 358 -4.61 4.98 -1.20
CA ALA A 358 -5.60 6.02 -0.91
C ALA A 358 -5.40 6.68 0.48
N GLY A 359 -5.02 5.88 1.47
CA GLY A 359 -4.68 6.41 2.81
C GLY A 359 -3.51 7.38 2.79
N GLN A 360 -2.57 7.22 1.87
CA GLN A 360 -1.42 8.11 1.72
C GLN A 360 -1.78 9.44 1.04
N PHE A 361 -2.68 9.42 0.05
CA PHE A 361 -3.26 10.63 -0.53
C PHE A 361 -4.02 11.44 0.53
N ALA A 362 -4.81 10.78 1.36
CA ALA A 362 -5.53 11.42 2.45
C ALA A 362 -4.57 11.99 3.51
N LEU A 363 -3.62 11.19 3.99
CA LEU A 363 -2.72 11.59 5.09
C LEU A 363 -1.71 12.66 4.67
N TYR A 364 -0.97 12.42 3.58
CA TYR A 364 0.13 13.31 3.17
C TYR A 364 -0.32 14.43 2.23
N GLY A 365 -1.35 14.15 1.43
CA GLY A 365 -1.92 15.12 0.49
C GLY A 365 -2.95 16.04 1.12
N GLY A 366 -3.70 15.56 2.10
CA GLY A 366 -4.89 16.23 2.62
C GLY A 366 -6.06 16.18 1.63
N VAL A 367 -6.07 15.20 0.74
CA VAL A 367 -7.01 15.05 -0.38
C VAL A 367 -8.17 14.14 0.03
N GLN A 368 -9.40 14.46 -0.35
CA GLN A 368 -10.51 13.54 -0.21
C GLN A 368 -10.32 12.39 -1.22
N ALA A 369 -10.07 11.17 -0.71
CA ALA A 369 -9.74 10.03 -1.54
C ALA A 369 -10.80 8.92 -1.45
N VAL A 370 -11.01 8.22 -2.56
CA VAL A 370 -11.81 6.98 -2.64
C VAL A 370 -11.08 5.97 -3.50
N VAL A 371 -11.41 4.69 -3.30
CA VAL A 371 -11.03 3.63 -4.21
C VAL A 371 -12.21 3.30 -5.12
N CYS A 372 -11.99 3.29 -6.43
CA CYS A 372 -12.99 2.88 -7.41
C CYS A 372 -12.29 2.49 -8.72
N GLY A 373 -12.21 1.19 -8.99
CA GLY A 373 -11.57 0.67 -10.19
C GLY A 373 -12.22 -0.59 -10.73
N PRO A 374 -11.88 -0.96 -11.96
CA PRO A 374 -12.44 -2.12 -12.64
C PRO A 374 -11.82 -3.42 -12.13
N GLY A 375 -12.53 -4.52 -12.26
CA GLY A 375 -12.08 -5.84 -11.86
C GLY A 375 -12.42 -6.19 -10.43
N ASP A 376 -12.17 -7.44 -10.09
CA ASP A 376 -12.45 -8.03 -8.78
C ASP A 376 -11.14 -8.36 -8.07
N ILE A 377 -10.99 -7.92 -6.83
CA ILE A 377 -9.83 -8.20 -5.98
C ILE A 377 -9.58 -9.72 -5.81
N ALA A 378 -10.61 -10.55 -5.94
CA ALA A 378 -10.48 -12.00 -5.91
C ALA A 378 -9.65 -12.57 -7.06
N GLN A 379 -9.43 -11.82 -8.14
CA GLN A 379 -8.56 -12.20 -9.27
C GLN A 379 -7.12 -11.74 -9.11
N ALA A 380 -6.88 -10.78 -8.22
CA ALA A 380 -5.54 -10.28 -7.91
C ALA A 380 -4.63 -11.40 -7.36
N HIS A 381 -3.34 -11.34 -7.66
CA HIS A 381 -2.29 -12.24 -7.15
C HIS A 381 -2.44 -13.73 -7.52
N THR A 382 -3.47 -14.09 -8.29
CA THR A 382 -3.73 -15.48 -8.70
C THR A 382 -3.08 -15.82 -10.05
N PRO A 383 -2.73 -17.09 -10.33
CA PRO A 383 -2.37 -17.51 -11.67
C PRO A 383 -3.57 -17.39 -12.63
N ASN A 384 -3.29 -17.11 -13.90
CA ASN A 384 -4.30 -16.78 -14.92
C ASN A 384 -5.21 -15.61 -14.53
N GLU A 385 -4.67 -14.61 -13.86
CA GLU A 385 -5.38 -13.37 -13.55
C GLU A 385 -6.12 -12.83 -14.77
N TRP A 386 -7.33 -12.35 -14.56
CA TRP A 386 -8.20 -11.87 -15.64
C TRP A 386 -9.14 -10.76 -15.16
N ILE A 387 -9.65 -10.00 -16.11
CA ILE A 387 -10.71 -9.02 -15.91
C ILE A 387 -11.81 -9.20 -16.95
N GLU A 388 -13.07 -9.03 -16.57
CA GLU A 388 -14.19 -8.99 -17.53
C GLU A 388 -14.07 -7.75 -18.42
N LEU A 389 -14.22 -7.91 -19.75
CA LEU A 389 -14.24 -6.76 -20.67
C LEU A 389 -15.31 -5.74 -20.30
N ALA A 390 -16.42 -6.19 -19.73
CA ALA A 390 -17.51 -5.33 -19.25
C ALA A 390 -17.06 -4.39 -18.09
N GLN A 391 -16.09 -4.83 -17.26
CA GLN A 391 -15.50 -3.99 -16.20
C GLN A 391 -14.60 -2.91 -16.81
N ILE A 392 -13.84 -3.23 -17.84
CA ILE A 392 -13.03 -2.26 -18.59
C ILE A 392 -13.96 -1.23 -19.26
N GLU A 393 -15.03 -1.68 -19.92
CA GLU A 393 -16.03 -0.77 -20.49
C GLU A 393 -16.69 0.13 -19.43
N ALA A 394 -16.92 -0.40 -18.22
CA ALA A 394 -17.46 0.41 -17.13
C ALA A 394 -16.46 1.47 -16.66
N CYS A 395 -15.17 1.14 -16.62
CA CYS A 395 -14.10 2.08 -16.31
C CYS A 395 -13.95 3.14 -17.41
N ASP A 396 -14.03 2.76 -18.69
CA ASP A 396 -13.99 3.73 -19.79
C ASP A 396 -15.16 4.74 -19.67
N ARG A 397 -16.38 4.28 -19.33
CA ARG A 397 -17.50 5.17 -19.06
C ARG A 397 -17.27 6.07 -17.84
N PHE A 398 -16.65 5.54 -16.78
CA PHE A 398 -16.24 6.32 -15.62
C PHE A 398 -15.32 7.45 -16.01
N MET A 399 -14.30 7.16 -16.84
CA MET A 399 -13.34 8.16 -17.32
C MET A 399 -14.02 9.26 -18.14
N LEU A 400 -15.02 8.92 -18.98
CA LEU A 400 -15.80 9.93 -19.69
C LEU A 400 -16.63 10.82 -18.75
N LYS A 401 -17.12 10.28 -17.64
CA LYS A 401 -17.82 11.08 -16.62
C LYS A 401 -16.87 11.99 -15.83
N VAL A 402 -15.64 11.57 -15.58
CA VAL A 402 -14.60 12.45 -15.06
C VAL A 402 -14.32 13.60 -16.03
N LEU A 403 -14.24 13.33 -17.35
CA LEU A 403 -14.11 14.36 -18.39
C LEU A 403 -15.27 15.35 -18.36
N GLU A 404 -16.52 14.86 -18.34
CA GLU A 404 -17.72 15.70 -18.27
C GLU A 404 -17.67 16.61 -17.05
N TRP A 405 -17.31 16.08 -15.86
CA TRP A 405 -17.18 16.86 -14.64
C TRP A 405 -16.04 17.88 -14.71
N ALA A 406 -14.87 17.49 -15.21
CA ALA A 406 -13.73 18.37 -15.34
C ALA A 406 -13.97 19.52 -16.32
N SER A 407 -14.87 19.33 -17.30
CA SER A 407 -15.23 20.33 -18.31
C SER A 407 -16.34 21.30 -17.89
N GLN A 408 -16.98 21.08 -16.73
CA GLN A 408 -18.01 21.99 -16.19
C GLN A 408 -17.34 23.14 -15.43
N GLU A 409 -17.87 24.39 -15.55
CA GLU A 409 -17.41 25.55 -14.79
C GLU A 409 -17.71 25.45 -13.28
#